data_cd4687102beea14a29b24981a77364c0
#
_entry.id   cd4687102beea14a29b24981a77364c0
#
_cell.length_a   1.000
_cell.length_b   1.000
_cell.length_c   1.000
_cell.angle_alpha   90.00
_cell.angle_beta   90.00
_cell.angle_gamma   90.00
#
_symmetry.space_group_name_H-M   'P 1'
#
loop_
_entity.id
_entity.type
_entity.pdbx_description
1 polymer ?
#
loop_
_entity_poly.entity_id
_entity_poly.type
_entity_poly.pdbx_seq_one_letter_code
_entity_poly.pdbx_strand_id
1 'polypeptide(L)'
;MNGTGRKSYRKRILAVDDAATILLRITDTLEKYYDVVTVNSGARALRFLEKEKPDLILLDIRMTPKDGFETLREIRSIEDRADIPVIMLTGVEDKKSVMEGIELGICDYVLKPFGPEDLLERIQRALDPSKRDNRSYY
;
A
#
# COMPACT_ATOMS: atom_id res chain seq x y z
N MET A 1 13.70 -6.72 -22.44
CA MET A 1 13.60 -5.61 -21.47
C MET A 1 12.19 -5.06 -21.48
N ASN A 2 11.66 -4.82 -20.34
CA ASN A 2 10.35 -4.23 -20.27
C ASN A 2 10.45 -2.71 -20.28
N GLY A 3 9.43 -2.05 -20.82
CA GLY A 3 9.41 -0.59 -20.91
C GLY A 3 9.05 0.13 -19.63
N THR A 4 8.70 -0.59 -18.58
CA THR A 4 8.30 0.01 -17.31
C THR A 4 9.45 0.18 -16.34
N GLY A 5 10.61 -0.39 -16.64
CA GLY A 5 11.74 -0.37 -15.73
C GLY A 5 11.67 -1.41 -14.63
N ARG A 6 10.61 -2.21 -14.60
CA ARG A 6 10.43 -3.23 -13.57
C ARG A 6 11.45 -4.35 -13.75
N LYS A 7 12.08 -4.75 -12.64
CA LYS A 7 12.95 -5.92 -12.64
C LYS A 7 12.06 -7.16 -12.67
N SER A 8 12.32 -8.05 -13.62
CA SER A 8 11.38 -9.12 -13.98
C SER A 8 10.97 -10.04 -12.84
N TYR A 9 11.83 -10.26 -11.86
CA TYR A 9 11.56 -11.22 -10.78
C TYR A 9 11.21 -10.56 -9.45
N ARG A 10 11.19 -9.24 -9.39
CA ARG A 10 10.88 -8.53 -8.15
C ARG A 10 9.40 -8.17 -8.09
N LYS A 11 8.85 -8.33 -6.90
CA LYS A 11 7.50 -7.82 -6.65
C LYS A 11 7.52 -6.30 -6.65
N ARG A 12 6.46 -5.72 -7.16
CA ARG A 12 6.33 -4.25 -7.25
C ARG A 12 5.38 -3.75 -6.17
N ILE A 13 5.81 -2.71 -5.47
CA ILE A 13 5.02 -2.07 -4.43
C ILE A 13 4.72 -0.64 -4.85
N LEU A 14 3.44 -0.26 -4.80
CA LEU A 14 3.04 1.13 -5.02
C LEU A 14 2.85 1.77 -3.65
N ALA A 15 3.60 2.83 -3.39
CA ALA A 15 3.50 3.58 -2.13
C ALA A 15 2.85 4.92 -2.40
N VAL A 16 1.78 5.21 -1.66
CA VAL A 16 0.95 6.40 -1.84
C VAL A 16 0.92 7.19 -0.53
N ASP A 17 1.51 8.38 -0.53
CA ASP A 17 1.56 9.25 0.65
C ASP A 17 1.88 10.65 0.17
N ASP A 18 1.20 11.67 0.71
CA ASP A 18 1.47 13.04 0.27
C ASP A 18 2.67 13.66 0.96
N ALA A 19 3.31 12.96 1.89
CA ALA A 19 4.52 13.43 2.56
C ALA A 19 5.74 12.85 1.87
N ALA A 20 6.52 13.71 1.23
CA ALA A 20 7.73 13.29 0.50
C ALA A 20 8.72 12.53 1.40
N THR A 21 8.82 12.96 2.67
CA THR A 21 9.74 12.31 3.61
C THR A 21 9.34 10.88 3.91
N ILE A 22 8.05 10.61 3.95
CA ILE A 22 7.56 9.24 4.17
C ILE A 22 7.85 8.37 2.95
N LEU A 23 7.60 8.90 1.75
CA LEU A 23 7.89 8.16 0.53
C LEU A 23 9.37 7.82 0.41
N LEU A 24 10.24 8.76 0.79
CA LEU A 24 11.66 8.53 0.76
C LEU A 24 12.06 7.43 1.75
N ARG A 25 11.51 7.47 2.95
CA ARG A 25 11.78 6.45 3.95
C ARG A 25 11.31 5.07 3.50
N ILE A 26 10.15 5.00 2.88
CA ILE A 26 9.62 3.74 2.34
C ILE A 26 10.58 3.21 1.27
N THR A 27 10.98 4.07 0.35
CA THR A 27 11.89 3.68 -0.72
C THR A 27 13.20 3.15 -0.16
N ASP A 28 13.81 3.89 0.77
CA ASP A 28 15.08 3.47 1.37
C ASP A 28 14.97 2.11 2.06
N THR A 29 13.83 1.85 2.68
CA THR A 29 13.61 0.59 3.38
C THR A 29 13.44 -0.57 2.42
N LEU A 30 12.71 -0.35 1.32
CA LEU A 30 12.22 -1.44 0.48
C LEU A 30 13.01 -1.69 -0.80
N GLU A 31 13.78 -0.73 -1.28
CA GLU A 31 14.36 -0.84 -2.63
C GLU A 31 15.35 -1.98 -2.80
N LYS A 32 15.91 -2.49 -1.71
CA LYS A 32 16.80 -3.65 -1.78
C LYS A 32 16.06 -4.93 -2.15
N TYR A 33 14.76 -4.98 -1.87
CA TYR A 33 13.99 -6.22 -1.96
C TYR A 33 12.88 -6.14 -2.98
N TYR A 34 12.38 -4.95 -3.27
CA TYR A 34 11.20 -4.74 -4.09
C TYR A 34 11.42 -3.65 -5.12
N ASP A 35 10.61 -3.69 -6.15
CA ASP A 35 10.54 -2.61 -7.13
C ASP A 35 9.50 -1.62 -6.57
N VAL A 36 9.94 -0.42 -6.22
CA VAL A 36 9.09 0.56 -5.52
C VAL A 36 8.72 1.71 -6.44
N VAL A 37 7.42 1.97 -6.54
CA VAL A 37 6.90 3.13 -7.26
C VAL A 37 6.19 4.01 -6.23
N THR A 38 6.48 5.30 -6.24
CA THR A 38 5.86 6.23 -5.30
C THR A 38 5.00 7.25 -6.04
N VAL A 39 3.84 7.55 -5.46
CA VAL A 39 2.98 8.63 -5.93
C VAL A 39 2.51 9.41 -4.71
N ASN A 40 2.15 10.67 -4.91
CA ASN A 40 1.88 11.56 -3.78
C ASN A 40 0.41 11.96 -3.64
N SER A 41 -0.50 11.23 -4.29
CA SER A 41 -1.93 11.52 -4.14
C SER A 41 -2.76 10.32 -4.56
N GLY A 42 -4.01 10.30 -4.10
CA GLY A 42 -4.95 9.26 -4.52
C GLY A 42 -5.21 9.30 -6.02
N ALA A 43 -5.32 10.51 -6.58
CA ALA A 43 -5.55 10.65 -8.02
C ALA A 43 -4.40 10.06 -8.83
N ARG A 44 -3.17 10.29 -8.39
CA ARG A 44 -2.01 9.73 -9.08
C ARG A 44 -1.93 8.22 -8.94
N ALA A 45 -2.35 7.71 -7.78
CA ALA A 45 -2.41 6.26 -7.57
C ALA A 45 -3.40 5.64 -8.55
N LEU A 46 -4.59 6.22 -8.69
CA LEU A 46 -5.59 5.68 -9.60
C LEU A 46 -5.14 5.75 -11.04
N ARG A 47 -4.44 6.81 -11.41
CA ARG A 47 -3.89 6.94 -12.77
C ARG A 47 -2.84 5.85 -13.05
N PHE A 48 -1.98 5.60 -12.07
CA PHE A 48 -1.00 4.53 -12.19
C PHE A 48 -1.69 3.19 -12.40
N LEU A 49 -2.75 2.94 -11.65
CA LEU A 49 -3.47 1.67 -11.70
C LEU A 49 -4.27 1.46 -12.98
N GLU A 50 -4.45 2.48 -13.78
CA GLU A 50 -5.08 2.32 -15.09
C GLU A 50 -4.20 1.47 -16.02
N LYS A 51 -2.89 1.52 -15.84
CA LYS A 51 -1.95 0.88 -16.75
C LYS A 51 -1.11 -0.22 -16.10
N GLU A 52 -0.89 -0.12 -14.80
CA GLU A 52 0.01 -1.02 -14.09
C GLU A 52 -0.73 -1.72 -12.97
N LYS A 53 -0.28 -2.94 -12.65
CA LYS A 53 -0.85 -3.69 -11.54
C LYS A 53 0.29 -4.03 -10.57
N PRO A 54 0.43 -3.29 -9.48
CA PRO A 54 1.43 -3.63 -8.47
C PRO A 54 1.01 -4.89 -7.71
N ASP A 55 1.96 -5.47 -7.01
CA ASP A 55 1.68 -6.65 -6.20
C ASP A 55 1.14 -6.30 -4.82
N LEU A 56 1.38 -5.07 -4.38
CA LEU A 56 0.92 -4.58 -3.08
C LEU A 56 0.89 -3.06 -3.10
N ILE A 57 -0.06 -2.49 -2.36
CA ILE A 57 -0.18 -1.03 -2.23
C ILE A 57 -0.03 -0.65 -0.76
N LEU A 58 0.85 0.33 -0.50
CA LEU A 58 0.92 1.02 0.79
C LEU A 58 0.18 2.33 0.59
N LEU A 59 -0.82 2.60 1.42
CA LEU A 59 -1.73 3.71 1.18
C LEU A 59 -1.95 4.52 2.44
N ASP A 60 -1.53 5.77 2.41
CA ASP A 60 -1.74 6.71 3.51
C ASP A 60 -3.22 7.03 3.65
N ILE A 61 -3.71 7.09 4.88
CA ILE A 61 -5.10 7.44 5.13
C ILE A 61 -5.34 8.94 4.97
N ARG A 62 -4.44 9.75 5.52
CA ARG A 62 -4.65 11.20 5.57
C ARG A 62 -3.99 11.92 4.41
N MET A 63 -4.73 12.06 3.34
CA MET A 63 -4.31 12.82 2.17
C MET A 63 -5.43 13.75 1.77
N THR A 64 -5.10 14.81 1.03
CA THR A 64 -6.07 15.72 0.47
C THR A 64 -5.78 15.90 -1.02
N PRO A 65 -6.79 16.19 -1.84
CA PRO A 65 -8.22 16.31 -1.51
C PRO A 65 -8.92 14.98 -1.30
N LYS A 66 -8.37 13.89 -1.82
CA LYS A 66 -8.96 12.56 -1.68
C LYS A 66 -8.15 11.78 -0.65
N ASP A 67 -8.81 11.31 0.40
CA ASP A 67 -8.10 10.56 1.44
C ASP A 67 -7.90 9.10 1.04
N GLY A 68 -7.22 8.34 1.91
CA GLY A 68 -6.87 6.96 1.61
C GLY A 68 -8.07 6.04 1.46
N PHE A 69 -9.11 6.23 2.28
CA PHE A 69 -10.29 5.38 2.18
C PHE A 69 -11.08 5.66 0.92
N GLU A 70 -11.20 6.92 0.52
CA GLU A 70 -11.84 7.27 -0.74
C GLU A 70 -11.09 6.64 -1.92
N THR A 71 -9.76 6.73 -1.88
CA THR A 71 -8.92 6.14 -2.90
C THR A 71 -9.10 4.62 -2.93
N LEU A 72 -9.13 4.00 -1.76
CA LEU A 72 -9.27 2.55 -1.65
C LEU A 72 -10.61 2.07 -2.22
N ARG A 73 -11.69 2.78 -1.94
CA ARG A 73 -12.99 2.41 -2.50
C ARG A 73 -12.95 2.42 -4.02
N GLU A 74 -12.29 3.41 -4.60
CA GLU A 74 -12.16 3.47 -6.06
C GLU A 74 -11.28 2.35 -6.59
N ILE A 75 -10.20 2.01 -5.87
CA ILE A 75 -9.34 0.89 -6.27
C ILE A 75 -10.15 -0.41 -6.28
N ARG A 76 -10.96 -0.63 -5.24
CA ARG A 76 -11.75 -1.85 -5.12
C ARG A 76 -12.82 -1.96 -6.22
N SER A 77 -13.16 -0.85 -6.85
CA SER A 77 -14.15 -0.87 -7.94
C SER A 77 -13.53 -1.09 -9.31
N ILE A 78 -12.20 -1.09 -9.41
CA ILE A 78 -11.53 -1.32 -10.68
C ILE A 78 -11.38 -2.83 -10.91
N GLU A 79 -11.92 -3.29 -12.03
CA GLU A 79 -11.77 -4.70 -12.41
C GLU A 79 -10.28 -5.04 -12.53
N ASP A 80 -9.91 -6.19 -12.03
CA ASP A 80 -8.52 -6.67 -12.02
C ASP A 80 -7.61 -5.97 -11.02
N ARG A 81 -8.15 -5.03 -10.21
CA ARG A 81 -7.37 -4.35 -9.17
C ARG A 81 -7.96 -4.57 -7.79
N ALA A 82 -9.18 -5.09 -7.73
CA ALA A 82 -9.91 -5.25 -6.47
C ALA A 82 -9.23 -6.22 -5.50
N ASP A 83 -8.40 -7.11 -6.00
CA ASP A 83 -7.76 -8.14 -5.18
C ASP A 83 -6.33 -7.79 -4.74
N ILE A 84 -5.83 -6.62 -5.13
CA ILE A 84 -4.48 -6.22 -4.73
C ILE A 84 -4.45 -6.03 -3.22
N PRO A 85 -3.51 -6.66 -2.51
CA PRO A 85 -3.39 -6.43 -1.07
C PRO A 85 -2.99 -5.00 -0.76
N VAL A 86 -3.66 -4.41 0.22
CA VAL A 86 -3.44 -3.02 0.62
C VAL A 86 -3.12 -2.98 2.10
N ILE A 87 -2.03 -2.30 2.44
CA ILE A 87 -1.67 -1.98 3.82
C ILE A 87 -1.88 -0.49 3.99
N MET A 88 -2.67 -0.10 4.99
CA MET A 88 -2.90 1.33 5.25
C MET A 88 -1.80 1.88 6.16
N LEU A 89 -1.36 3.09 5.86
CA LEU A 89 -0.40 3.83 6.68
C LEU A 89 -1.18 4.89 7.44
N THR A 90 -0.98 4.98 8.75
CA THR A 90 -1.74 5.92 9.56
C THR A 90 -0.93 6.49 10.71
N GLY A 91 -1.15 7.76 11.01
CA GLY A 91 -0.57 8.39 12.18
C GLY A 91 -1.42 8.22 13.43
N VAL A 92 -2.65 7.78 13.26
CA VAL A 92 -3.60 7.64 14.37
C VAL A 92 -4.33 6.33 14.23
N GLU A 93 -4.40 5.59 15.33
CA GLU A 93 -5.14 4.35 15.39
C GLU A 93 -6.47 4.62 16.08
N ASP A 94 -7.58 4.38 15.40
CA ASP A 94 -8.90 4.46 16.01
C ASP A 94 -9.79 3.36 15.46
N LYS A 95 -10.77 2.96 16.26
CA LYS A 95 -11.63 1.82 15.93
C LYS A 95 -12.42 2.04 14.65
N LYS A 96 -12.86 3.27 14.43
CA LYS A 96 -13.67 3.58 13.25
C LYS A 96 -12.88 3.35 11.96
N SER A 97 -11.63 3.85 11.93
CA SER A 97 -10.77 3.65 10.77
C SER A 97 -10.44 2.19 10.56
N VAL A 98 -10.17 1.46 11.66
CA VAL A 98 -9.87 0.04 11.55
C VAL A 98 -11.05 -0.72 10.96
N MET A 99 -12.26 -0.45 11.46
CA MET A 99 -13.46 -1.12 10.97
C MET A 99 -13.71 -0.82 9.50
N GLU A 100 -13.54 0.42 9.09
CA GLU A 100 -13.73 0.80 7.69
C GLU A 100 -12.73 0.06 6.80
N GLY A 101 -11.48 -0.04 7.24
CA GLY A 101 -10.46 -0.75 6.49
C GLY A 101 -10.78 -2.23 6.34
N ILE A 102 -11.25 -2.86 7.42
CA ILE A 102 -11.61 -4.27 7.38
C ILE A 102 -12.72 -4.50 6.35
N GLU A 103 -13.73 -3.63 6.32
CA GLU A 103 -14.81 -3.73 5.35
C GLU A 103 -14.31 -3.62 3.92
N LEU A 104 -13.25 -2.84 3.70
CA LEU A 104 -12.66 -2.65 2.38
C LEU A 104 -11.59 -3.69 2.06
N GLY A 105 -11.39 -4.65 2.94
CA GLY A 105 -10.52 -5.79 2.68
C GLY A 105 -9.04 -5.50 2.73
N ILE A 106 -8.60 -4.59 3.60
CA ILE A 106 -7.17 -4.33 3.74
C ILE A 106 -6.49 -5.50 4.44
N CYS A 107 -5.18 -5.63 4.20
CA CYS A 107 -4.40 -6.69 4.82
C CYS A 107 -3.89 -6.32 6.20
N ASP A 108 -3.56 -5.05 6.41
CA ASP A 108 -2.89 -4.64 7.65
C ASP A 108 -2.90 -3.13 7.79
N TYR A 109 -2.54 -2.67 8.98
CA TYR A 109 -2.27 -1.26 9.28
C TYR A 109 -0.83 -1.11 9.74
N VAL A 110 -0.20 -0.02 9.36
CA VAL A 110 1.13 0.33 9.86
C VAL A 110 1.05 1.73 10.44
N LEU A 111 1.41 1.87 11.71
CA LEU A 111 1.42 3.16 12.38
C LEU A 111 2.68 3.94 12.06
N LYS A 112 2.53 5.22 11.82
CA LYS A 112 3.66 6.14 11.65
C LYS A 112 4.05 6.70 13.00
N PRO A 113 5.32 6.84 13.29
CA PRO A 113 6.47 6.42 12.50
C PRO A 113 6.66 4.91 12.60
N PHE A 114 7.01 4.29 11.48
CA PHE A 114 7.20 2.84 11.46
C PHE A 114 8.69 2.50 11.46
N GLY A 115 9.00 1.33 12.00
CA GLY A 115 10.35 0.80 11.91
C GLY A 115 10.51 0.03 10.61
N PRO A 116 11.74 0.00 10.05
CA PRO A 116 11.94 -0.70 8.79
C PRO A 116 11.68 -2.20 8.88
N GLU A 117 12.05 -2.83 9.98
CA GLU A 117 11.84 -4.27 10.13
C GLU A 117 10.37 -4.62 10.23
N ASP A 118 9.59 -3.80 10.93
CA ASP A 118 8.15 -4.04 11.06
C ASP A 118 7.46 -3.89 9.71
N LEU A 119 7.83 -2.85 8.95
CA LEU A 119 7.25 -2.63 7.63
C LEU A 119 7.56 -3.80 6.69
N LEU A 120 8.82 -4.25 6.67
CA LEU A 120 9.23 -5.37 5.83
C LEU A 120 8.48 -6.65 6.21
N GLU A 121 8.34 -6.93 7.49
CA GLU A 121 7.65 -8.13 7.94
C GLU A 121 6.18 -8.13 7.51
N ARG A 122 5.51 -7.00 7.68
CA ARG A 122 4.11 -6.90 7.31
C ARG A 122 3.90 -7.03 5.80
N ILE A 123 4.81 -6.48 5.03
CA ILE A 123 4.76 -6.61 3.57
C ILE A 123 4.97 -8.06 3.16
N GLN A 124 5.96 -8.73 3.74
CA GLN A 124 6.20 -10.14 3.44
C GLN A 124 4.99 -11.00 3.75
N ARG A 125 4.34 -10.73 4.88
CA ARG A 125 3.15 -11.46 5.27
C ARG A 125 2.01 -11.22 4.29
N ALA A 126 1.83 -9.97 3.88
CA ALA A 126 0.74 -9.61 2.97
C ALA A 126 0.94 -10.23 1.58
N LEU A 127 2.19 -10.40 1.17
CA LEU A 127 2.50 -10.98 -0.14
C LEU A 127 2.47 -12.50 -0.14
N ASP A 128 2.42 -13.13 1.02
CA ASP A 128 2.39 -14.59 1.14
C ASP A 128 0.94 -15.01 1.40
N PRO A 129 0.27 -15.61 0.40
CA PRO A 129 -1.13 -15.99 0.55
C PRO A 129 -1.39 -16.92 1.74
N SER A 130 -0.42 -17.77 2.09
CA SER A 130 -0.59 -18.71 3.19
C SER A 130 -0.60 -18.02 4.56
N LYS A 131 -0.11 -16.78 4.64
CA LYS A 131 -0.02 -16.05 5.89
C LYS A 131 -1.05 -14.95 6.05
N ARG A 132 -1.69 -14.53 4.96
CA ARG A 132 -2.66 -13.42 5.02
C ARG A 132 -3.87 -13.72 5.88
N ASP A 133 -4.30 -14.98 5.90
CA ASP A 133 -5.50 -15.38 6.66
C ASP A 133 -5.25 -15.48 8.16
N ASN A 134 -3.98 -15.44 8.58
CA ASN A 134 -3.61 -15.60 9.97
C ASN A 134 -3.33 -14.27 10.67
N ARG A 135 -3.52 -13.17 9.99
CA ARG A 135 -3.24 -11.87 10.55
C ARG A 135 -4.30 -11.48 11.56
N SER A 136 -3.89 -10.62 12.48
CA SER A 136 -4.81 -10.07 13.46
C SER A 136 -4.63 -8.56 13.48
N TYR A 137 -5.74 -7.85 13.53
CA TYR A 137 -5.73 -6.39 13.62
C TYR A 137 -5.86 -5.89 15.05
N TYR A 138 -6.12 -6.79 15.98
CA TYR A 138 -6.44 -6.41 17.37
C TYR A 138 -5.94 -7.45 18.34
#